data_0d66756470deb5759678a92c22c70e7c
#
_entry.id   0d66756470deb5759678a92c22c70e7c
#
_cell.length_a   1.000
_cell.length_b   1.000
_cell.length_c   1.000
_cell.angle_alpha   90.00
_cell.angle_beta   90.00
_cell.angle_gamma   90.00
#
_symmetry.space_group_name_H-M   'P 1'
#
loop_
_entity.id
_entity.type
_entity.pdbx_description
1 polymer ?
#
loop_
_entity_poly.entity_id
_entity_poly.type
_entity_poly.pdbx_seq_one_letter_code
_entity_poly.pdbx_strand_id
1 'polypeptide(L)'
;MSKHPTIAEHLEASGVSRRSFIQLCSKLMITAPVGLSLTSKKSVFELAAAIGKTKRPSVIWLHFQDCTGCTETLLRTSAPDVAHLILDVISLDYHETLMAASGAQAEAALRSAMAANAGKYVLVVEGAIPIKDDGVYMEMNSKPAVQILREVAAQAAVVIAIGSCASWGGVPSADPNPTGAVGVDSVITGKPVINLPGCPPNPYNLVGVVLEYVTMGKLPQLDEFNRPKFAYERVIHENCPRRAHFDAGRFAAAFGDEGHRKGWCLYKLGCKGPVTHAACSTRHFNEIPNCWPIGVGTPCQGCTEEGVLWSMGTFETVPIHLATPPDTYPPIYSAIGGATVGAAALVGAVAGALGGVTWVHSQRFASSQEIGIERIEADRARLEKLEAAEKILDKKED
;
A
#
# COMPACT_ATOMS: atom_id res chain seq x y z
N MET A 1 -29.45 2.65 25.95
CA MET A 1 -28.02 2.57 25.51
C MET A 1 -27.79 1.17 24.97
N SER A 2 -27.83 0.99 23.66
CA SER A 2 -27.52 -0.28 23.01
C SER A 2 -26.01 -0.55 23.23
N LYS A 3 -25.72 -1.64 23.95
CA LYS A 3 -24.33 -2.09 24.11
C LYS A 3 -23.90 -2.67 22.77
N HIS A 4 -23.10 -1.95 22.00
CA HIS A 4 -22.44 -2.54 20.85
C HIS A 4 -21.54 -3.68 21.37
N PRO A 5 -21.67 -4.89 20.82
CA PRO A 5 -20.89 -6.03 21.25
C PRO A 5 -19.39 -5.79 20.97
N THR A 6 -18.52 -6.39 21.76
CA THR A 6 -17.09 -6.45 21.46
C THR A 6 -16.87 -7.33 20.24
N ILE A 7 -15.70 -7.20 19.60
CA ILE A 7 -15.33 -8.04 18.45
C ILE A 7 -15.42 -9.53 18.81
N ALA A 8 -14.98 -9.93 20.02
CA ALA A 8 -15.06 -11.31 20.46
C ALA A 8 -16.51 -11.80 20.59
N GLU A 9 -17.38 -11.00 21.24
CA GLU A 9 -18.81 -11.35 21.40
C GLU A 9 -19.52 -11.44 20.06
N HIS A 10 -19.16 -10.58 19.09
CA HIS A 10 -19.72 -10.61 17.76
C HIS A 10 -19.24 -11.84 16.96
N LEU A 11 -17.96 -12.17 17.03
CA LEU A 11 -17.40 -13.36 16.38
C LEU A 11 -17.97 -14.67 16.94
N GLU A 12 -18.13 -14.75 18.27
CA GLU A 12 -18.79 -15.90 18.90
C GLU A 12 -20.26 -16.03 18.44
N ALA A 13 -20.98 -14.92 18.38
CA ALA A 13 -22.36 -14.89 17.88
C ALA A 13 -22.46 -15.28 16.39
N SER A 14 -21.43 -14.97 15.61
CA SER A 14 -21.31 -15.30 14.17
C SER A 14 -20.78 -16.72 13.93
N GLY A 15 -20.50 -17.51 14.98
CA GLY A 15 -20.00 -18.87 14.88
C GLY A 15 -18.52 -18.99 14.51
N VAL A 16 -17.77 -17.90 14.57
CA VAL A 16 -16.32 -17.91 14.30
C VAL A 16 -15.59 -18.51 15.50
N SER A 17 -14.87 -19.60 15.29
CA SER A 17 -14.13 -20.24 16.36
C SER A 17 -12.96 -19.38 16.85
N ARG A 18 -12.64 -19.48 18.14
CA ARG A 18 -11.47 -18.85 18.75
C ARG A 18 -10.17 -19.17 18.00
N ARG A 19 -10.06 -20.38 17.43
CA ARG A 19 -8.92 -20.81 16.62
C ARG A 19 -8.84 -20.04 15.30
N SER A 20 -9.96 -19.87 14.61
CA SER A 20 -10.06 -19.11 13.36
C SER A 20 -9.73 -17.63 13.60
N PHE A 21 -10.18 -17.06 14.70
CA PHE A 21 -9.84 -15.69 15.09
C PHE A 21 -8.35 -15.50 15.36
N ILE A 22 -7.70 -16.41 16.07
CA ILE A 22 -6.25 -16.38 16.30
C ILE A 22 -5.48 -16.56 14.99
N GLN A 23 -5.95 -17.40 14.07
CA GLN A 23 -5.38 -17.55 12.74
C GLN A 23 -5.50 -16.24 11.93
N LEU A 24 -6.65 -15.58 12.00
CA LEU A 24 -6.85 -14.25 11.40
C LEU A 24 -5.85 -13.24 11.96
N CYS A 25 -5.72 -13.13 13.28
CA CYS A 25 -4.75 -12.24 13.91
C CYS A 25 -3.30 -12.57 13.53
N SER A 26 -2.97 -13.85 13.36
CA SER A 26 -1.64 -14.28 12.89
C SER A 26 -1.38 -13.81 11.46
N LYS A 27 -2.34 -13.94 10.57
CA LYS A 27 -2.23 -13.48 9.17
C LYS A 27 -2.13 -11.95 9.11
N LEU A 28 -2.93 -11.24 9.89
CA LEU A 28 -2.87 -9.78 10.01
C LEU A 28 -1.50 -9.29 10.47
N MET A 29 -0.84 -10.01 11.38
CA MET A 29 0.51 -9.66 11.84
C MET A 29 1.58 -9.87 10.78
N ILE A 30 1.42 -10.86 9.91
CA ILE A 30 2.35 -11.10 8.80
C ILE A 30 2.20 -10.01 7.73
N THR A 31 0.98 -9.52 7.53
CA THR A 31 0.63 -8.55 6.47
C THR A 31 0.73 -7.10 6.89
N ALA A 32 0.50 -6.80 8.17
CA ALA A 32 0.69 -5.48 8.75
C ALA A 32 2.00 -5.45 9.54
N PRO A 33 2.99 -4.65 9.16
CA PRO A 33 4.16 -4.44 9.99
C PRO A 33 3.79 -3.51 11.14
N VAL A 34 3.02 -4.01 12.05
CA VAL A 34 2.95 -3.41 13.37
C VAL A 34 4.36 -3.50 13.91
N GLY A 35 4.99 -2.39 14.28
CA GLY A 35 6.39 -2.32 14.75
C GLY A 35 6.67 -3.07 16.05
N LEU A 36 5.88 -4.08 16.32
CA LEU A 36 6.08 -5.07 17.35
C LEU A 36 6.97 -6.17 16.77
N SER A 37 8.08 -6.42 17.41
CA SER A 37 8.90 -7.62 17.25
C SER A 37 8.08 -8.88 17.63
N LEU A 38 7.04 -9.19 16.82
CA LEU A 38 6.00 -10.17 17.11
C LEU A 38 6.35 -11.53 16.52
N THR A 39 7.54 -12.01 16.78
CA THR A 39 8.00 -13.34 16.34
C THR A 39 7.53 -14.48 17.24
N SER A 40 6.83 -14.19 18.34
CA SER A 40 6.41 -15.20 19.32
C SER A 40 4.91 -15.50 19.27
N LYS A 41 4.53 -16.76 19.48
CA LYS A 41 3.12 -17.17 19.66
C LYS A 41 2.40 -16.35 20.75
N LYS A 42 3.13 -15.94 21.80
CA LYS A 42 2.59 -15.14 22.91
C LYS A 42 2.06 -13.79 22.42
N SER A 43 2.77 -13.09 21.55
CA SER A 43 2.37 -11.82 20.98
C SER A 43 1.11 -11.91 20.12
N VAL A 44 0.92 -13.02 19.39
CA VAL A 44 -0.31 -13.29 18.62
C VAL A 44 -1.51 -13.40 19.54
N PHE A 45 -1.38 -14.12 20.65
CA PHE A 45 -2.45 -14.28 21.63
C PHE A 45 -2.78 -12.96 22.34
N GLU A 46 -1.77 -12.15 22.66
CA GLU A 46 -1.96 -10.84 23.27
C GLU A 46 -2.69 -9.88 22.30
N LEU A 47 -2.31 -9.88 21.03
CA LEU A 47 -2.98 -9.11 19.99
C LEU A 47 -4.43 -9.56 19.81
N ALA A 48 -4.65 -10.86 19.69
CA ALA A 48 -6.00 -11.42 19.56
C ALA A 48 -6.89 -11.09 20.76
N ALA A 49 -6.31 -11.14 21.98
CA ALA A 49 -7.02 -10.76 23.20
C ALA A 49 -7.33 -9.25 23.25
N ALA A 50 -6.44 -8.41 22.73
CA ALA A 50 -6.66 -6.97 22.65
C ALA A 50 -7.77 -6.64 21.64
N ILE A 51 -7.69 -7.19 20.42
CA ILE A 51 -8.73 -7.02 19.38
C ILE A 51 -10.07 -7.54 19.88
N GLY A 52 -10.09 -8.72 20.51
CA GLY A 52 -11.33 -9.33 21.00
C GLY A 52 -12.07 -8.54 22.06
N LYS A 53 -11.36 -7.67 22.81
CA LYS A 53 -11.95 -6.81 23.86
C LYS A 53 -12.41 -5.45 23.33
N THR A 54 -11.97 -5.04 22.15
CA THR A 54 -12.31 -3.75 21.57
C THR A 54 -13.69 -3.79 20.90
N LYS A 55 -14.37 -2.66 20.96
CA LYS A 55 -15.55 -2.44 20.14
C LYS A 55 -15.11 -2.20 18.70
N ARG A 56 -15.88 -2.66 17.74
CA ARG A 56 -15.64 -2.36 16.33
C ARG A 56 -15.67 -0.84 16.14
N PRO A 57 -14.61 -0.23 15.57
CA PRO A 57 -14.64 1.20 15.27
C PRO A 57 -15.68 1.49 14.21
N SER A 58 -16.47 2.53 14.41
CA SER A 58 -17.34 3.08 13.39
C SER A 58 -16.49 3.70 12.28
N VAL A 59 -16.77 3.35 11.03
CA VAL A 59 -16.10 3.87 9.85
C VAL A 59 -17.13 4.54 8.95
N ILE A 60 -16.88 5.79 8.62
CA ILE A 60 -17.59 6.55 7.60
C ILE A 60 -16.63 6.73 6.43
N TRP A 61 -17.03 6.27 5.24
CA TRP A 61 -16.22 6.36 4.03
C TRP A 61 -16.92 7.28 3.03
N LEU A 62 -16.26 8.38 2.71
CA LEU A 62 -16.75 9.36 1.74
C LEU A 62 -15.99 9.25 0.43
N HIS A 63 -16.71 9.37 -0.66
CA HIS A 63 -16.21 9.42 -2.01
C HIS A 63 -16.33 10.84 -2.59
N PHE A 64 -15.24 11.31 -3.22
CA PHE A 64 -15.21 12.60 -3.89
C PHE A 64 -14.77 12.42 -5.35
N GLN A 65 -13.86 13.23 -5.88
CA GLN A 65 -13.35 13.02 -7.24
C GLN A 65 -12.43 11.81 -7.28
N ASP A 66 -13.00 10.64 -7.51
CA ASP A 66 -12.32 9.35 -7.48
C ASP A 66 -12.68 8.45 -8.69
N CYS A 67 -12.10 7.27 -8.70
CA CYS A 67 -12.44 6.18 -9.64
C CYS A 67 -12.93 4.92 -8.91
N THR A 68 -13.18 4.99 -7.60
CA THR A 68 -13.52 3.87 -6.71
C THR A 68 -12.41 2.80 -6.62
N GLY A 69 -11.22 3.08 -7.13
CA GLY A 69 -10.10 2.12 -7.19
C GLY A 69 -9.55 1.75 -5.82
N CYS A 70 -9.64 2.65 -4.84
CA CYS A 70 -9.18 2.36 -3.48
C CYS A 70 -10.17 1.44 -2.74
N THR A 71 -11.46 1.62 -2.94
CA THR A 71 -12.50 0.68 -2.51
C THR A 71 -12.32 -0.69 -3.17
N GLU A 72 -12.14 -0.72 -4.51
CA GLU A 72 -11.95 -1.96 -5.27
C GLU A 72 -10.74 -2.76 -4.76
N THR A 73 -9.63 -2.09 -4.44
CA THR A 73 -8.45 -2.78 -3.90
C THR A 73 -8.72 -3.36 -2.51
N LEU A 74 -9.54 -2.70 -1.67
CA LEU A 74 -9.94 -3.22 -0.37
C LEU A 74 -10.79 -4.49 -0.51
N LEU A 75 -11.68 -4.55 -1.50
CA LEU A 75 -12.51 -5.73 -1.77
C LEU A 75 -11.68 -6.97 -2.16
N ARG A 76 -10.42 -6.79 -2.52
CA ARG A 76 -9.49 -7.87 -2.92
C ARG A 76 -8.59 -8.37 -1.81
N THR A 77 -8.79 -7.92 -0.57
CA THR A 77 -8.05 -8.47 0.57
C THR A 77 -8.41 -9.93 0.79
N SER A 78 -7.43 -10.77 1.14
CA SER A 78 -7.64 -12.19 1.40
C SER A 78 -7.45 -12.56 2.88
N ALA A 79 -6.71 -11.73 3.64
CA ALA A 79 -6.45 -11.99 5.06
C ALA A 79 -6.31 -10.69 5.90
N PRO A 80 -7.39 -10.15 6.48
CA PRO A 80 -8.78 -10.62 6.39
C PRO A 80 -9.36 -10.45 4.98
N ASP A 81 -10.28 -11.29 4.59
CA ASP A 81 -11.12 -10.99 3.46
C ASP A 81 -12.08 -9.83 3.79
N VAL A 82 -12.68 -9.25 2.76
CA VAL A 82 -13.53 -8.06 2.92
C VAL A 82 -14.73 -8.32 3.84
N ALA A 83 -15.29 -9.52 3.81
CA ALA A 83 -16.43 -9.86 4.66
C ALA A 83 -16.02 -9.85 6.13
N HIS A 84 -14.92 -10.50 6.49
CA HIS A 84 -14.37 -10.45 7.85
C HIS A 84 -13.97 -9.02 8.27
N LEU A 85 -13.40 -8.24 7.35
CA LEU A 85 -13.03 -6.87 7.66
C LEU A 85 -14.25 -6.02 8.02
N ILE A 86 -15.29 -6.04 7.18
CA ILE A 86 -16.49 -5.19 7.33
C ILE A 86 -17.40 -5.71 8.44
N LEU A 87 -17.56 -7.02 8.55
CA LEU A 87 -18.53 -7.60 9.49
C LEU A 87 -17.95 -7.79 10.89
N ASP A 88 -16.64 -8.05 11.01
CA ASP A 88 -16.05 -8.50 12.27
C ASP A 88 -15.05 -7.49 12.87
N VAL A 89 -14.28 -6.78 12.03
CA VAL A 89 -13.19 -5.90 12.50
C VAL A 89 -13.66 -4.46 12.64
N ILE A 90 -14.38 -3.93 11.65
CA ILE A 90 -14.91 -2.57 11.64
C ILE A 90 -16.44 -2.58 11.60
N SER A 91 -17.05 -1.45 11.92
CA SER A 91 -18.46 -1.16 11.62
C SER A 91 -18.48 -0.16 10.47
N LEU A 92 -18.70 -0.63 9.25
CA LEU A 92 -18.80 0.25 8.08
C LEU A 92 -20.20 0.85 8.06
N ASP A 93 -20.35 2.00 8.72
CA ASP A 93 -21.66 2.63 8.97
C ASP A 93 -22.14 3.46 7.78
N TYR A 94 -21.22 3.91 6.93
CA TYR A 94 -21.51 4.63 5.70
C TYR A 94 -20.44 4.37 4.64
N HIS A 95 -20.88 4.04 3.43
CA HIS A 95 -20.01 3.88 2.26
C HIS A 95 -20.85 3.99 0.98
N GLU A 96 -20.63 5.02 0.19
CA GLU A 96 -21.52 5.40 -0.92
C GLU A 96 -21.70 4.32 -1.99
N THR A 97 -20.65 3.53 -2.26
CA THR A 97 -20.68 2.52 -3.33
C THR A 97 -21.03 1.11 -2.84
N LEU A 98 -20.93 0.81 -1.52
CA LEU A 98 -21.20 -0.52 -0.97
C LEU A 98 -22.54 -0.60 -0.21
N MET A 99 -23.08 0.53 0.24
CA MET A 99 -24.33 0.54 0.98
C MET A 99 -25.55 0.39 0.04
N ALA A 100 -26.61 -0.24 0.55
CA ALA A 100 -27.85 -0.38 -0.22
C ALA A 100 -28.71 0.90 -0.24
N ALA A 101 -28.54 1.78 0.75
CA ALA A 101 -29.30 3.02 0.84
C ALA A 101 -28.86 4.04 -0.22
N SER A 102 -29.80 4.86 -0.70
CA SER A 102 -29.54 5.94 -1.63
C SER A 102 -30.37 7.19 -1.31
N GLY A 103 -29.98 8.35 -1.87
CA GLY A 103 -30.70 9.62 -1.70
C GLY A 103 -30.91 9.98 -0.22
N ALA A 104 -32.15 10.35 0.14
CA ALA A 104 -32.50 10.76 1.51
C ALA A 104 -32.20 9.69 2.58
N GLN A 105 -32.27 8.40 2.22
CA GLN A 105 -31.95 7.31 3.14
C GLN A 105 -30.43 7.25 3.44
N ALA A 106 -29.60 7.44 2.41
CA ALA A 106 -28.14 7.51 2.58
C ALA A 106 -27.73 8.69 3.46
N GLU A 107 -28.32 9.86 3.22
CA GLU A 107 -28.11 11.07 4.02
C GLU A 107 -28.54 10.87 5.49
N ALA A 108 -29.68 10.21 5.71
CA ALA A 108 -30.13 9.88 7.05
C ALA A 108 -29.17 8.91 7.74
N ALA A 109 -28.63 7.92 7.02
CA ALA A 109 -27.65 6.98 7.55
C ALA A 109 -26.35 7.70 7.94
N LEU A 110 -25.83 8.60 7.09
CA LEU A 110 -24.64 9.41 7.39
C LEU A 110 -24.84 10.24 8.69
N ARG A 111 -25.94 11.00 8.75
CA ARG A 111 -26.24 11.82 9.93
C ARG A 111 -26.41 10.97 11.20
N SER A 112 -27.07 9.82 11.10
CA SER A 112 -27.23 8.89 12.22
C SER A 112 -25.91 8.32 12.70
N ALA A 113 -25.03 7.90 11.77
CA ALA A 113 -23.70 7.39 12.07
C ALA A 113 -22.84 8.46 12.77
N MET A 114 -22.84 9.70 12.25
CA MET A 114 -22.15 10.84 12.86
C MET A 114 -22.64 11.11 14.27
N ALA A 115 -23.96 11.22 14.47
CA ALA A 115 -24.55 11.53 15.77
C ALA A 115 -24.30 10.44 16.81
N ALA A 116 -24.43 9.16 16.41
CA ALA A 116 -24.20 8.01 17.29
C ALA A 116 -22.74 7.86 17.71
N ASN A 117 -21.80 8.27 16.88
CA ASN A 117 -20.37 8.04 17.07
C ASN A 117 -19.54 9.34 17.09
N ALA A 118 -20.14 10.48 17.43
CA ALA A 118 -19.47 11.78 17.47
C ALA A 118 -18.17 11.72 18.28
N GLY A 119 -17.06 12.17 17.67
CA GLY A 119 -15.72 12.14 18.24
C GLY A 119 -15.08 10.75 18.34
N LYS A 120 -15.68 9.70 17.75
CA LYS A 120 -15.20 8.30 17.88
C LYS A 120 -15.07 7.57 16.55
N TYR A 121 -15.72 8.02 15.47
CA TYR A 121 -15.61 7.36 14.19
C TYR A 121 -14.34 7.71 13.45
N VAL A 122 -13.89 6.78 12.64
CA VAL A 122 -12.82 6.98 11.67
C VAL A 122 -13.45 7.44 10.37
N LEU A 123 -13.00 8.57 9.86
CA LEU A 123 -13.38 9.06 8.55
C LEU A 123 -12.34 8.60 7.52
N VAL A 124 -12.76 7.84 6.54
CA VAL A 124 -11.97 7.50 5.36
C VAL A 124 -12.45 8.36 4.20
N VAL A 125 -11.53 8.98 3.50
CA VAL A 125 -11.81 9.84 2.35
C VAL A 125 -11.11 9.29 1.14
N GLU A 126 -11.88 8.95 0.11
CA GLU A 126 -11.42 8.54 -1.22
C GLU A 126 -11.73 9.66 -2.23
N GLY A 127 -10.74 10.01 -3.06
CA GLY A 127 -10.91 11.05 -4.07
C GLY A 127 -10.39 12.43 -3.68
N ALA A 128 -10.14 13.26 -4.68
CA ALA A 128 -9.67 14.63 -4.53
C ALA A 128 -10.82 15.60 -4.24
N ILE A 129 -10.52 16.71 -3.61
CA ILE A 129 -11.49 17.71 -3.21
C ILE A 129 -11.42 18.90 -4.15
N PRO A 130 -12.43 19.17 -4.98
CA PRO A 130 -12.50 20.38 -5.80
C PRO A 130 -12.77 21.58 -4.91
N ILE A 131 -11.91 22.61 -5.01
CA ILE A 131 -12.06 23.83 -4.20
C ILE A 131 -12.31 25.10 -5.03
N LYS A 132 -12.10 25.04 -6.34
CA LYS A 132 -12.31 26.19 -7.22
C LYS A 132 -13.78 26.56 -7.26
N ASP A 133 -14.05 27.86 -7.37
CA ASP A 133 -15.39 28.45 -7.45
C ASP A 133 -16.30 27.92 -6.30
N ASP A 134 -15.79 27.95 -5.06
CA ASP A 134 -16.45 27.48 -3.84
C ASP A 134 -16.83 25.97 -3.85
N GLY A 135 -16.18 25.18 -4.71
CA GLY A 135 -16.34 23.72 -4.78
C GLY A 135 -17.53 23.24 -5.60
N VAL A 136 -18.12 24.08 -6.45
CA VAL A 136 -19.32 23.76 -7.28
C VAL A 136 -19.11 22.61 -8.27
N TYR A 137 -17.85 22.22 -8.52
CA TYR A 137 -17.52 21.14 -9.47
C TYR A 137 -17.84 19.72 -8.94
N MET A 138 -18.25 19.60 -7.69
CA MET A 138 -18.78 18.37 -7.12
C MET A 138 -19.75 18.70 -5.99
N GLU A 139 -21.00 18.33 -6.17
CA GLU A 139 -22.05 18.49 -5.18
C GLU A 139 -22.73 17.15 -4.88
N MET A 140 -23.05 16.95 -3.62
CA MET A 140 -23.88 15.85 -3.14
C MET A 140 -24.99 16.43 -2.25
N ASN A 141 -26.24 16.03 -2.52
CA ASN A 141 -27.40 16.54 -1.81
C ASN A 141 -27.43 18.10 -1.76
N SER A 142 -27.12 18.75 -2.88
CA SER A 142 -27.06 20.23 -3.03
C SER A 142 -26.06 20.92 -2.10
N LYS A 143 -25.02 20.21 -1.67
CA LYS A 143 -23.89 20.76 -0.91
C LYS A 143 -22.59 20.50 -1.65
N PRO A 144 -21.69 21.48 -1.74
CA PRO A 144 -20.35 21.26 -2.24
C PRO A 144 -19.59 20.21 -1.45
N ALA A 145 -18.81 19.36 -2.13
CA ALA A 145 -17.99 18.30 -1.55
C ALA A 145 -17.10 18.81 -0.41
N VAL A 146 -16.49 19.97 -0.60
CA VAL A 146 -15.62 20.61 0.40
C VAL A 146 -16.35 20.94 1.70
N GLN A 147 -17.63 21.32 1.62
CA GLN A 147 -18.45 21.58 2.80
C GLN A 147 -18.78 20.27 3.53
N ILE A 148 -19.19 19.22 2.79
CA ILE A 148 -19.50 17.92 3.36
C ILE A 148 -18.27 17.35 4.08
N LEU A 149 -17.09 17.42 3.44
CA LEU A 149 -15.85 16.98 4.06
C LEU A 149 -15.58 17.70 5.39
N ARG A 150 -15.72 19.03 5.43
CA ARG A 150 -15.52 19.81 6.65
C ARG A 150 -16.51 19.44 7.75
N GLU A 151 -17.79 19.29 7.41
CA GLU A 151 -18.85 18.91 8.35
C GLU A 151 -18.56 17.53 8.98
N VAL A 152 -18.24 16.53 8.17
CA VAL A 152 -17.99 15.16 8.63
C VAL A 152 -16.65 15.07 9.37
N ALA A 153 -15.59 15.67 8.84
CA ALA A 153 -14.29 15.63 9.48
C ALA A 153 -14.26 16.32 10.86
N ALA A 154 -15.08 17.36 11.06
CA ALA A 154 -15.12 18.09 12.35
C ALA A 154 -15.39 17.17 13.55
N GLN A 155 -16.20 16.14 13.37
CA GLN A 155 -16.61 15.21 14.43
C GLN A 155 -15.88 13.86 14.37
N ALA A 156 -14.98 13.64 13.39
CA ALA A 156 -14.20 12.41 13.30
C ALA A 156 -13.11 12.35 14.39
N ALA A 157 -12.81 11.15 14.89
CA ALA A 157 -11.66 10.93 15.77
C ALA A 157 -10.36 10.94 14.97
N VAL A 158 -10.38 10.33 13.79
CA VAL A 158 -9.24 10.18 12.86
C VAL A 158 -9.74 10.42 11.45
N VAL A 159 -8.93 11.07 10.63
CA VAL A 159 -9.17 11.24 9.19
C VAL A 159 -8.07 10.49 8.43
N ILE A 160 -8.47 9.65 7.49
CA ILE A 160 -7.57 8.87 6.62
C ILE A 160 -7.87 9.24 5.18
N ALA A 161 -6.89 9.81 4.49
CA ALA A 161 -6.94 10.07 3.06
C ALA A 161 -6.39 8.85 2.31
N ILE A 162 -7.28 8.03 1.72
CA ILE A 162 -6.90 6.82 1.00
C ILE A 162 -6.74 7.09 -0.50
N GLY A 163 -5.60 6.69 -1.02
CA GLY A 163 -5.24 6.90 -2.43
C GLY A 163 -4.59 8.26 -2.69
N SER A 164 -3.88 8.35 -3.80
CA SER A 164 -3.15 9.56 -4.19
C SER A 164 -4.09 10.75 -4.49
N CYS A 165 -5.33 10.46 -4.89
CA CYS A 165 -6.33 11.52 -5.09
C CYS A 165 -6.67 12.22 -3.77
N ALA A 166 -6.96 11.46 -2.72
CA ALA A 166 -7.25 12.03 -1.41
C ALA A 166 -6.00 12.61 -0.72
N SER A 167 -4.82 12.01 -0.94
CA SER A 167 -3.56 12.49 -0.33
C SER A 167 -3.02 13.76 -1.00
N TRP A 168 -3.00 13.79 -2.35
CA TRP A 168 -2.28 14.82 -3.12
C TRP A 168 -3.10 15.47 -4.24
N GLY A 169 -4.39 15.15 -4.37
CA GLY A 169 -5.21 15.56 -5.51
C GLY A 169 -5.19 14.57 -6.69
N GLY A 170 -4.13 13.78 -6.85
CA GLY A 170 -4.03 12.68 -7.82
C GLY A 170 -4.36 13.06 -9.28
N VAL A 171 -5.05 12.18 -10.00
CA VAL A 171 -5.48 12.41 -11.39
C VAL A 171 -6.30 13.70 -11.57
N PRO A 172 -7.27 14.00 -10.70
CA PRO A 172 -8.06 15.24 -10.85
C PRO A 172 -7.23 16.52 -10.76
N SER A 173 -6.09 16.50 -10.03
CA SER A 173 -5.21 17.65 -9.87
C SER A 173 -4.15 17.80 -10.96
N ALA A 174 -4.03 16.81 -11.87
CA ALA A 174 -3.12 16.90 -13.00
C ALA A 174 -3.45 18.10 -13.89
N ASP A 175 -2.41 18.70 -14.50
CA ASP A 175 -2.60 19.84 -15.40
C ASP A 175 -3.67 19.57 -16.48
N PRO A 176 -4.58 20.51 -16.69
CA PRO A 176 -4.66 21.91 -16.20
C PRO A 176 -5.44 22.09 -14.88
N ASN A 177 -5.74 21.04 -14.14
CA ASN A 177 -6.51 21.04 -12.88
C ASN A 177 -7.77 21.95 -12.93
N PRO A 178 -8.73 21.64 -13.77
CA PRO A 178 -9.85 22.56 -14.06
C PRO A 178 -10.77 22.83 -12.86
N THR A 179 -10.81 21.90 -11.90
CA THR A 179 -11.68 21.97 -10.71
C THR A 179 -10.95 22.52 -9.47
N GLY A 180 -9.66 22.80 -9.57
CA GLY A 180 -8.84 23.12 -8.41
C GLY A 180 -8.80 21.97 -7.39
N ALA A 181 -8.67 20.73 -7.87
CA ALA A 181 -8.63 19.55 -7.04
C ALA A 181 -7.37 19.51 -6.16
N VAL A 182 -7.56 19.24 -4.87
CA VAL A 182 -6.50 19.18 -3.86
C VAL A 182 -6.63 17.95 -2.98
N GLY A 183 -5.61 17.66 -2.17
CA GLY A 183 -5.66 16.64 -1.13
C GLY A 183 -6.50 17.07 0.08
N VAL A 184 -6.87 16.10 0.92
CA VAL A 184 -7.71 16.30 2.10
C VAL A 184 -7.04 17.23 3.13
N ASP A 185 -5.74 17.12 3.31
CA ASP A 185 -4.96 17.93 4.25
C ASP A 185 -4.93 19.44 3.89
N SER A 186 -5.11 19.77 2.60
CA SER A 186 -5.27 21.17 2.16
C SER A 186 -6.61 21.79 2.60
N VAL A 187 -7.60 20.95 2.93
CA VAL A 187 -8.97 21.39 3.30
C VAL A 187 -9.21 21.28 4.80
N ILE A 188 -8.66 20.24 5.44
CA ILE A 188 -8.84 19.97 6.86
C ILE A 188 -7.67 20.54 7.65
N THR A 189 -7.96 21.48 8.53
CA THR A 189 -6.99 22.10 9.43
C THR A 189 -7.27 21.75 10.88
N GLY A 190 -6.23 21.77 11.72
CA GLY A 190 -6.37 21.55 13.18
C GLY A 190 -6.60 20.09 13.59
N LYS A 191 -6.55 19.15 12.64
CA LYS A 191 -6.67 17.71 12.90
C LYS A 191 -5.68 16.95 12.00
N PRO A 192 -4.96 15.96 12.52
CA PRO A 192 -4.06 15.17 11.69
C PRO A 192 -4.84 14.35 10.66
N VAL A 193 -4.38 14.39 9.40
CA VAL A 193 -4.84 13.55 8.31
C VAL A 193 -3.75 12.50 8.07
N ILE A 194 -4.11 11.23 8.06
CA ILE A 194 -3.19 10.15 7.71
C ILE A 194 -3.28 9.93 6.21
N ASN A 195 -2.19 10.15 5.50
CA ASN A 195 -2.12 9.93 4.06
C ASN A 195 -1.71 8.49 3.75
N LEU A 196 -2.51 7.80 2.96
CA LEU A 196 -2.24 6.47 2.42
C LEU A 196 -2.17 6.53 0.88
N PRO A 197 -1.15 7.20 0.31
CA PRO A 197 -1.07 7.38 -1.12
C PRO A 197 -0.80 6.06 -1.86
N GLY A 198 -1.17 6.06 -3.12
CA GLY A 198 -1.10 4.95 -4.07
C GLY A 198 -2.27 5.05 -5.05
N CYS A 199 -2.13 4.48 -6.26
CA CYS A 199 -3.19 4.56 -7.26
C CYS A 199 -3.44 3.19 -7.91
N PRO A 200 -4.21 2.34 -7.18
CA PRO A 200 -4.65 2.43 -5.78
C PRO A 200 -3.54 2.08 -4.78
N PRO A 201 -3.69 2.39 -3.48
CA PRO A 201 -2.76 1.95 -2.44
C PRO A 201 -2.92 0.45 -2.15
N ASN A 202 -1.89 -0.15 -1.54
CA ASN A 202 -2.04 -1.49 -1.02
C ASN A 202 -3.08 -1.51 0.13
N PRO A 203 -4.13 -2.35 0.08
CA PRO A 203 -5.21 -2.34 1.06
C PRO A 203 -4.75 -2.62 2.48
N TYR A 204 -3.67 -3.38 2.65
CA TYR A 204 -3.10 -3.67 3.96
C TYR A 204 -2.48 -2.45 4.66
N ASN A 205 -2.25 -1.34 3.93
CA ASN A 205 -1.85 -0.09 4.55
C ASN A 205 -3.00 0.47 5.39
N LEU A 206 -4.24 0.46 4.87
CA LEU A 206 -5.43 0.86 5.63
C LEU A 206 -5.71 -0.11 6.79
N VAL A 207 -5.69 -1.41 6.50
CA VAL A 207 -5.90 -2.45 7.52
C VAL A 207 -4.88 -2.29 8.66
N GLY A 208 -3.62 -2.03 8.35
CA GLY A 208 -2.56 -1.80 9.36
C GLY A 208 -2.84 -0.58 10.24
N VAL A 209 -3.23 0.55 9.66
CA VAL A 209 -3.59 1.76 10.42
C VAL A 209 -4.79 1.51 11.34
N VAL A 210 -5.85 0.92 10.81
CA VAL A 210 -7.06 0.62 11.60
C VAL A 210 -6.75 -0.35 12.74
N LEU A 211 -5.98 -1.40 12.48
CA LEU A 211 -5.60 -2.37 13.51
C LEU A 211 -4.74 -1.75 14.60
N GLU A 212 -3.75 -0.93 14.26
CA GLU A 212 -2.91 -0.26 15.25
C GLU A 212 -3.75 0.70 16.11
N TYR A 213 -4.64 1.46 15.48
CA TYR A 213 -5.56 2.34 16.19
C TYR A 213 -6.49 1.58 17.15
N VAL A 214 -7.12 0.50 16.67
CA VAL A 214 -8.08 -0.31 17.46
C VAL A 214 -7.38 -1.05 18.60
N THR A 215 -6.19 -1.58 18.37
CA THR A 215 -5.49 -2.42 19.36
C THR A 215 -4.68 -1.62 20.37
N MET A 216 -4.04 -0.54 19.92
CA MET A 216 -3.12 0.26 20.74
C MET A 216 -3.74 1.58 21.21
N GLY A 217 -4.88 1.98 20.67
CA GLY A 217 -5.45 3.32 20.91
C GLY A 217 -4.56 4.46 20.42
N LYS A 218 -3.63 4.17 19.54
CA LYS A 218 -2.63 5.11 19.03
C LYS A 218 -2.59 5.07 17.52
N LEU A 219 -2.23 6.20 16.92
CA LEU A 219 -1.93 6.25 15.48
C LEU A 219 -0.51 5.70 15.23
N PRO A 220 -0.26 5.12 14.06
CA PRO A 220 1.08 4.68 13.66
C PRO A 220 2.06 5.86 13.63
N GLN A 221 3.35 5.57 13.68
CA GLN A 221 4.37 6.57 13.44
C GLN A 221 4.26 7.06 11.99
N LEU A 222 4.18 8.38 11.82
CA LEU A 222 4.06 9.04 10.52
C LEU A 222 5.40 9.64 10.10
N ASP A 223 5.60 9.78 8.80
CA ASP A 223 6.65 10.56 8.19
C ASP A 223 6.25 12.05 8.06
N GLU A 224 7.09 12.85 7.42
CA GLU A 224 6.86 14.29 7.20
C GLU A 224 5.66 14.61 6.30
N PHE A 225 5.19 13.64 5.52
CA PHE A 225 4.01 13.71 4.67
C PHE A 225 2.78 13.07 5.30
N ASN A 226 2.80 12.82 6.60
CA ASN A 226 1.76 12.12 7.34
C ASN A 226 1.45 10.70 6.84
N ARG A 227 2.43 10.02 6.20
CA ARG A 227 2.30 8.64 5.76
C ARG A 227 2.80 7.68 6.85
N PRO A 228 2.14 6.54 7.10
CA PRO A 228 2.62 5.54 8.06
C PRO A 228 4.01 5.01 7.68
N LYS A 229 5.01 5.17 8.55
CA LYS A 229 6.38 4.71 8.30
C LYS A 229 6.45 3.23 7.96
N PHE A 230 5.63 2.40 8.56
CA PHE A 230 5.62 0.97 8.27
C PHE A 230 5.36 0.63 6.79
N ALA A 231 4.72 1.53 6.04
CA ALA A 231 4.38 1.33 4.63
C ALA A 231 5.20 2.19 3.68
N TYR A 232 5.71 3.35 4.17
CA TYR A 232 6.32 4.37 3.31
C TYR A 232 7.71 4.84 3.77
N GLU A 233 8.35 4.17 4.73
CA GLU A 233 9.69 4.57 5.20
C GLU A 233 10.78 4.34 4.15
N ARG A 234 10.62 3.33 3.28
CA ARG A 234 11.63 2.90 2.33
C ARG A 234 11.24 3.17 0.89
N VAL A 235 12.21 3.57 0.10
CA VAL A 235 12.01 3.67 -1.35
C VAL A 235 11.96 2.29 -2.00
N ILE A 236 11.14 2.17 -3.04
CA ILE A 236 10.99 0.92 -3.81
C ILE A 236 12.35 0.38 -4.29
N HIS A 237 13.26 1.28 -4.67
CA HIS A 237 14.56 0.95 -5.21
C HIS A 237 15.46 0.15 -4.23
N GLU A 238 15.29 0.32 -2.91
CA GLU A 238 16.08 -0.40 -1.90
C GLU A 238 15.86 -1.92 -1.97
N ASN A 239 14.63 -2.34 -2.18
CA ASN A 239 14.23 -3.75 -2.22
C ASN A 239 13.80 -4.21 -3.63
N CYS A 240 14.19 -3.46 -4.67
CA CYS A 240 13.83 -3.81 -6.03
C CYS A 240 14.62 -5.04 -6.51
N PRO A 241 13.97 -6.10 -7.01
CA PRO A 241 14.68 -7.29 -7.52
C PRO A 241 15.56 -6.98 -8.73
N ARG A 242 15.33 -5.84 -9.41
CA ARG A 242 16.16 -5.38 -10.53
C ARG A 242 17.33 -4.47 -10.08
N ARG A 243 17.53 -4.28 -8.77
CA ARG A 243 18.58 -3.42 -8.23
C ARG A 243 19.98 -3.83 -8.68
N ALA A 244 20.29 -5.12 -8.72
CA ALA A 244 21.57 -5.63 -9.19
C ALA A 244 21.88 -5.25 -10.64
N HIS A 245 20.85 -5.11 -11.49
CA HIS A 245 21.01 -4.61 -12.85
C HIS A 245 21.31 -3.12 -12.91
N PHE A 246 20.68 -2.33 -12.02
CA PHE A 246 20.99 -0.91 -11.88
C PHE A 246 22.46 -0.71 -11.49
N ASP A 247 22.90 -1.39 -10.43
CA ASP A 247 24.26 -1.29 -9.90
C ASP A 247 25.32 -1.76 -10.93
N ALA A 248 24.95 -2.69 -11.81
CA ALA A 248 25.79 -3.16 -12.92
C ALA A 248 25.67 -2.34 -14.21
N GLY A 249 24.93 -1.22 -14.23
CA GLY A 249 24.71 -0.39 -15.41
C GLY A 249 23.90 -1.04 -16.52
N ARG A 250 23.15 -2.13 -16.22
CA ARG A 250 22.33 -2.85 -17.21
C ARG A 250 20.91 -2.32 -17.20
N PHE A 251 20.55 -1.58 -18.25
CA PHE A 251 19.26 -0.94 -18.39
C PHE A 251 18.51 -1.42 -19.63
N ALA A 252 17.19 -1.57 -19.53
CA ALA A 252 16.34 -1.59 -20.69
C ALA A 252 16.32 -0.19 -21.32
N ALA A 253 16.59 -0.09 -22.63
CA ALA A 253 16.61 1.16 -23.36
C ALA A 253 15.28 1.44 -24.07
N ALA A 254 14.53 0.39 -24.40
CA ALA A 254 13.21 0.48 -25.00
C ALA A 254 12.32 -0.67 -24.50
N PHE A 255 11.00 -0.44 -24.52
CA PHE A 255 10.05 -1.53 -24.24
C PHE A 255 10.19 -2.64 -25.28
N GLY A 256 10.31 -3.89 -24.83
CA GLY A 256 10.46 -5.06 -25.69
C GLY A 256 11.87 -5.28 -26.26
N ASP A 257 12.87 -4.47 -25.90
CA ASP A 257 14.26 -4.73 -26.24
C ASP A 257 14.83 -5.95 -25.49
N GLU A 258 16.07 -6.31 -25.78
CA GLU A 258 16.74 -7.42 -25.11
C GLU A 258 16.84 -7.21 -23.59
N GLY A 259 17.19 -6.00 -23.17
CA GLY A 259 17.30 -5.66 -21.75
C GLY A 259 15.96 -5.77 -21.03
N HIS A 260 14.89 -5.31 -21.69
CA HIS A 260 13.53 -5.40 -21.15
C HIS A 260 13.10 -6.85 -20.98
N ARG A 261 13.28 -7.68 -22.03
CA ARG A 261 12.95 -9.12 -22.00
C ARG A 261 13.77 -9.90 -20.97
N LYS A 262 15.04 -9.51 -20.74
CA LYS A 262 15.93 -10.09 -19.74
C LYS A 262 15.70 -9.54 -18.32
N GLY A 263 14.72 -8.67 -18.12
CA GLY A 263 14.40 -8.13 -16.79
C GLY A 263 15.42 -7.12 -16.26
N TRP A 264 16.18 -6.43 -17.12
CA TRP A 264 17.12 -5.39 -16.70
C TRP A 264 16.40 -4.20 -16.07
N CYS A 265 17.16 -3.31 -15.41
CA CYS A 265 16.61 -2.15 -14.74
C CYS A 265 15.84 -1.23 -15.70
N LEU A 266 14.66 -0.78 -15.27
CA LEU A 266 13.76 0.07 -16.06
C LEU A 266 14.01 1.58 -15.87
N TYR A 267 15.10 1.97 -15.23
CA TYR A 267 15.38 3.37 -14.94
C TYR A 267 15.37 4.26 -16.18
N LYS A 268 15.99 3.81 -17.26
CA LYS A 268 16.00 4.54 -18.55
C LYS A 268 14.65 4.61 -19.24
N LEU A 269 13.68 3.82 -18.81
CA LEU A 269 12.29 3.89 -19.25
C LEU A 269 11.42 4.79 -18.35
N GLY A 270 12.05 5.61 -17.49
CA GLY A 270 11.36 6.54 -16.62
C GLY A 270 10.91 5.96 -15.28
N CYS A 271 11.55 4.89 -14.80
CA CYS A 271 11.23 4.32 -13.49
C CYS A 271 11.56 5.29 -12.36
N LYS A 272 10.53 5.65 -11.59
CA LYS A 272 10.61 6.56 -10.44
C LYS A 272 10.84 5.84 -9.10
N GLY A 273 11.11 4.52 -9.15
CA GLY A 273 11.38 3.72 -7.96
C GLY A 273 12.44 4.26 -7.00
N PRO A 274 13.52 4.91 -7.48
CA PRO A 274 14.53 5.50 -6.60
C PRO A 274 14.05 6.62 -5.69
N VAL A 275 12.99 7.32 -6.04
CA VAL A 275 12.42 8.43 -5.26
C VAL A 275 11.05 8.09 -4.67
N THR A 276 10.54 6.88 -4.90
CA THR A 276 9.18 6.49 -4.53
C THR A 276 9.19 5.67 -3.25
N HIS A 277 8.59 6.19 -2.19
CA HIS A 277 8.44 5.52 -0.91
C HIS A 277 7.18 4.64 -0.92
N ALA A 278 7.37 3.35 -1.00
CA ALA A 278 6.28 2.37 -0.95
C ALA A 278 6.81 0.95 -0.75
N ALA A 279 5.96 0.05 -0.28
CA ALA A 279 6.31 -1.35 -0.06
C ALA A 279 6.03 -2.25 -1.27
N CYS A 280 5.82 -1.71 -2.48
CA CYS A 280 5.40 -2.49 -3.66
C CYS A 280 6.41 -3.58 -4.08
N SER A 281 7.70 -3.41 -3.77
CA SER A 281 8.73 -4.42 -4.05
C SER A 281 8.69 -5.64 -3.12
N THR A 282 8.03 -5.51 -1.97
CA THR A 282 7.94 -6.55 -0.93
C THR A 282 6.52 -6.99 -0.63
N ARG A 283 5.52 -6.17 -1.01
CA ARG A 283 4.10 -6.42 -0.84
C ARG A 283 3.38 -6.21 -2.16
N HIS A 284 3.17 -7.29 -2.86
CA HIS A 284 2.53 -7.27 -4.16
C HIS A 284 1.02 -7.07 -4.02
N PHE A 285 0.40 -6.45 -5.03
CA PHE A 285 -1.05 -6.27 -5.06
C PHE A 285 -1.77 -7.62 -5.09
N ASN A 286 -2.88 -7.70 -4.37
CA ASN A 286 -3.74 -8.89 -4.28
C ASN A 286 -2.99 -10.16 -3.85
N GLU A 287 -1.83 -10.03 -3.16
CA GLU A 287 -0.97 -11.14 -2.75
C GLU A 287 -0.50 -12.02 -3.94
N ILE A 288 -0.66 -11.54 -5.17
CA ILE A 288 -0.23 -12.23 -6.38
C ILE A 288 1.26 -11.94 -6.60
N PRO A 289 2.12 -12.95 -6.71
CA PRO A 289 3.53 -12.75 -6.98
C PRO A 289 3.78 -11.88 -8.22
N ASN A 290 4.68 -10.91 -8.10
CA ASN A 290 5.02 -9.92 -9.14
C ASN A 290 3.89 -9.00 -9.62
N CYS A 291 2.73 -8.98 -8.95
CA CYS A 291 1.64 -8.06 -9.27
C CYS A 291 1.96 -6.64 -8.77
N TRP A 292 2.84 -5.95 -9.45
CA TRP A 292 3.21 -4.55 -9.26
C TRP A 292 3.94 -4.03 -10.50
N PRO A 293 4.04 -2.72 -10.75
CA PRO A 293 4.51 -2.18 -12.02
C PRO A 293 5.84 -2.77 -12.51
N ILE A 294 6.89 -2.74 -11.68
CA ILE A 294 8.21 -3.26 -12.07
C ILE A 294 8.18 -4.78 -12.24
N GLY A 295 7.37 -5.48 -11.44
CA GLY A 295 7.21 -6.93 -11.53
C GLY A 295 6.67 -7.37 -12.89
N VAL A 296 5.70 -6.62 -13.43
CA VAL A 296 5.09 -6.90 -14.75
C VAL A 296 5.84 -6.21 -15.90
N GLY A 297 7.00 -5.62 -15.66
CA GLY A 297 7.84 -5.03 -16.71
C GLY A 297 7.55 -3.56 -17.04
N THR A 298 6.73 -2.88 -16.23
CA THR A 298 6.43 -1.45 -16.38
C THR A 298 7.23 -0.63 -15.36
N PRO A 299 7.82 0.52 -15.73
CA PRO A 299 8.51 1.36 -14.77
C PRO A 299 7.59 1.84 -13.64
N CYS A 300 8.11 2.01 -12.43
CA CYS A 300 7.39 2.64 -11.34
C CYS A 300 7.04 4.09 -11.72
N GLN A 301 5.80 4.48 -11.50
CA GLN A 301 5.29 5.80 -11.89
C GLN A 301 5.40 6.85 -10.77
N GLY A 302 5.77 6.46 -9.54
CA GLY A 302 5.86 7.39 -8.43
C GLY A 302 4.53 7.78 -7.81
N CYS A 303 3.51 6.91 -7.89
CA CYS A 303 2.14 7.25 -7.52
C CYS A 303 1.95 7.57 -6.02
N THR A 304 2.90 7.23 -5.16
CA THR A 304 2.84 7.54 -3.73
C THR A 304 3.52 8.86 -3.35
N GLU A 305 4.16 9.52 -4.31
CA GLU A 305 4.87 10.77 -4.06
C GLU A 305 4.05 11.98 -4.56
N GLU A 306 4.01 13.00 -3.74
CA GLU A 306 3.43 14.29 -4.13
C GLU A 306 4.22 14.89 -5.29
N GLY A 307 3.54 15.44 -6.29
CA GLY A 307 4.17 16.13 -7.41
C GLY A 307 5.02 15.27 -8.36
N VAL A 308 4.99 13.92 -8.22
CA VAL A 308 5.79 13.04 -9.09
C VAL A 308 4.95 12.53 -10.26
N LEU A 309 3.99 11.62 -10.04
CA LEU A 309 3.26 11.01 -11.15
C LEU A 309 2.44 12.03 -11.97
N TRP A 310 1.77 12.95 -11.28
CA TRP A 310 0.78 13.84 -11.89
C TRP A 310 1.34 15.16 -12.40
N SER A 311 2.60 15.46 -12.03
CA SER A 311 3.30 16.70 -12.41
C SER A 311 4.49 16.46 -13.34
N MET A 312 4.91 15.21 -13.51
CA MET A 312 6.01 14.80 -14.41
C MET A 312 5.50 13.93 -15.53
N GLY A 313 6.22 13.89 -16.65
CA GLY A 313 5.92 12.94 -17.73
C GLY A 313 6.01 11.49 -17.26
N THR A 314 5.06 10.65 -17.70
CA THR A 314 4.94 9.24 -17.29
C THR A 314 6.24 8.46 -17.44
N PHE A 315 6.98 8.69 -18.53
CA PHE A 315 8.25 8.03 -18.83
C PHE A 315 9.47 8.97 -18.68
N GLU A 316 9.27 10.12 -18.06
CA GLU A 316 10.35 11.03 -17.74
C GLU A 316 11.24 10.44 -16.63
N THR A 317 12.55 10.53 -16.80
CA THR A 317 13.52 10.01 -15.85
C THR A 317 13.71 11.00 -14.71
N VAL A 318 13.50 10.57 -13.48
CA VAL A 318 13.83 11.39 -12.30
C VAL A 318 15.35 11.50 -12.14
N PRO A 319 15.87 12.69 -11.84
CA PRO A 319 17.28 12.83 -11.49
C PRO A 319 17.55 12.12 -10.16
N ILE A 320 18.53 11.24 -10.14
CA ILE A 320 18.98 10.55 -8.94
C ILE A 320 20.30 11.17 -8.50
N HIS A 321 20.25 11.97 -7.45
CA HIS A 321 21.46 12.62 -6.93
C HIS A 321 22.35 11.68 -6.10
N LEU A 322 21.83 10.52 -5.69
CA LEU A 322 22.47 9.61 -4.74
C LEU A 322 22.55 8.16 -5.21
N ALA A 323 22.18 7.87 -6.43
CA ALA A 323 21.95 6.49 -6.85
C ALA A 323 22.91 5.96 -7.91
N THR A 324 24.02 6.61 -8.13
CA THR A 324 25.16 5.91 -8.70
C THR A 324 25.82 5.08 -7.59
N PRO A 325 26.27 3.84 -7.87
CA PRO A 325 27.00 3.05 -6.88
C PRO A 325 28.10 3.84 -6.12
N PRO A 326 28.78 4.84 -6.72
CA PRO A 326 29.70 5.72 -6.00
C PRO A 326 29.05 6.65 -4.97
N ASP A 327 27.78 7.02 -5.15
CA ASP A 327 27.09 7.97 -4.25
C ASP A 327 26.29 7.26 -3.16
N THR A 328 25.84 6.03 -3.41
CA THR A 328 25.14 5.18 -2.43
C THR A 328 26.14 4.44 -1.51
N TYR A 329 27.29 4.15 -2.03
CA TYR A 329 28.43 3.69 -1.27
C TYR A 329 29.44 4.84 -1.34
N PRO A 330 29.66 5.60 -0.26
CA PRO A 330 30.75 6.57 -0.25
C PRO A 330 31.97 5.81 -0.77
N PRO A 331 32.62 6.29 -1.85
CA PRO A 331 33.61 5.47 -2.51
C PRO A 331 34.64 5.11 -1.48
N ILE A 332 34.78 3.83 -1.21
CA ILE A 332 35.91 3.29 -0.47
C ILE A 332 37.20 3.98 -0.96
N TYR A 333 37.24 4.38 -2.21
CA TYR A 333 38.29 5.15 -2.87
C TYR A 333 38.54 6.57 -2.35
N SER A 334 37.51 7.29 -1.88
CA SER A 334 37.73 8.62 -1.29
C SER A 334 38.24 8.55 0.16
N ALA A 335 37.93 7.45 0.85
CA ALA A 335 38.49 7.17 2.17
C ALA A 335 39.95 6.61 2.09
N ILE A 336 40.30 6.01 0.96
CA ILE A 336 41.63 5.40 0.74
C ILE A 336 42.64 6.41 0.12
N GLY A 337 42.18 7.50 -0.46
CA GLY A 337 43.03 8.53 -1.10
C GLY A 337 44.02 9.25 -0.21
N GLY A 338 44.06 8.94 1.08
CA GLY A 338 45.05 9.44 2.03
C GLY A 338 45.63 8.39 2.99
N ALA A 339 45.25 7.12 2.84
CA ALA A 339 45.67 6.07 3.76
C ALA A 339 46.94 5.37 3.25
N THR A 340 47.94 5.37 4.07
CA THR A 340 49.19 4.64 3.87
C THR A 340 48.95 3.13 3.72
N VAL A 341 49.82 2.50 2.93
CA VAL A 341 49.80 1.07 2.52
C VAL A 341 49.57 0.04 3.67
N GLY A 342 49.73 0.45 4.95
CA GLY A 342 49.44 -0.36 6.12
C GLY A 342 47.95 -0.65 6.37
N ALA A 343 47.02 0.19 5.89
CA ALA A 343 45.60 -0.04 6.03
C ALA A 343 45.07 -1.02 4.97
N ALA A 344 45.76 -1.14 3.83
CA ALA A 344 45.37 -2.05 2.74
C ALA A 344 45.37 -3.53 3.11
N ALA A 345 46.28 -3.94 4.03
CA ALA A 345 46.37 -5.32 4.50
C ALA A 345 45.21 -5.72 5.44
N LEU A 346 44.74 -4.77 6.27
CA LEU A 346 43.55 -4.97 7.13
C LEU A 346 42.26 -4.98 6.30
N VAL A 347 42.18 -4.13 5.28
CA VAL A 347 41.05 -4.10 4.36
C VAL A 347 40.97 -5.35 3.50
N GLY A 348 42.13 -5.92 3.11
CA GLY A 348 42.18 -7.18 2.36
C GLY A 348 41.65 -8.38 3.16
N ALA A 349 41.92 -8.44 4.48
CA ALA A 349 41.37 -9.48 5.34
C ALA A 349 39.86 -9.34 5.59
N VAL A 350 39.39 -8.10 5.76
CA VAL A 350 37.95 -7.83 5.93
C VAL A 350 37.22 -8.03 4.59
N ALA A 351 37.81 -7.62 3.46
CA ALA A 351 37.24 -7.84 2.13
C ALA A 351 37.19 -9.35 1.76
N GLY A 352 38.19 -10.15 2.21
CA GLY A 352 38.15 -11.60 2.03
C GLY A 352 37.05 -12.27 2.85
N ALA A 353 36.77 -11.78 4.05
CA ALA A 353 35.68 -12.28 4.89
C ALA A 353 34.31 -11.82 4.33
N LEU A 354 34.19 -10.56 3.89
CA LEU A 354 32.99 -10.04 3.26
C LEU A 354 32.77 -10.63 1.86
N GLY A 355 33.81 -10.89 1.09
CA GLY A 355 33.75 -11.59 -0.20
C GLY A 355 33.23 -13.01 -0.07
N GLY A 356 33.61 -13.72 1.01
CA GLY A 356 33.06 -15.04 1.35
C GLY A 356 31.54 -14.97 1.65
N VAL A 357 31.11 -13.95 2.38
CA VAL A 357 29.67 -13.74 2.71
C VAL A 357 28.88 -13.35 1.46
N THR A 358 29.44 -12.50 0.60
CA THR A 358 28.78 -12.11 -0.66
C THR A 358 28.75 -13.26 -1.66
N TRP A 359 29.79 -14.11 -1.70
CA TRP A 359 29.79 -15.32 -2.53
C TRP A 359 28.74 -16.32 -2.08
N VAL A 360 28.63 -16.58 -0.77
CA VAL A 360 27.57 -17.44 -0.19
C VAL A 360 26.18 -16.85 -0.44
N HIS A 361 26.05 -15.52 -0.38
CA HIS A 361 24.78 -14.83 -0.67
C HIS A 361 24.42 -14.92 -2.16
N SER A 362 25.39 -14.76 -3.07
CA SER A 362 25.18 -14.92 -4.50
C SER A 362 24.82 -16.35 -4.91
N GLN A 363 25.40 -17.35 -4.25
CA GLN A 363 25.03 -18.77 -4.45
C GLN A 363 23.59 -19.05 -4.00
N ARG A 364 23.16 -18.46 -2.88
CA ARG A 364 21.77 -18.57 -2.43
C ARG A 364 20.79 -17.83 -3.35
N PHE A 365 21.20 -16.71 -3.94
CA PHE A 365 20.41 -15.99 -4.93
C PHE A 365 20.30 -16.76 -6.25
N ALA A 366 21.37 -17.37 -6.72
CA ALA A 366 21.35 -18.21 -7.91
C ALA A 366 20.43 -19.44 -7.74
N SER A 367 20.51 -20.12 -6.58
CA SER A 367 19.61 -21.24 -6.28
C SER A 367 18.13 -20.82 -6.15
N SER A 368 17.87 -19.61 -5.67
CA SER A 368 16.50 -19.08 -5.61
C SER A 368 15.94 -18.73 -7.00
N GLN A 369 16.80 -18.33 -7.94
CA GLN A 369 16.38 -18.09 -9.33
C GLN A 369 16.13 -19.41 -10.08
N GLU A 370 16.94 -20.44 -9.85
CA GLU A 370 16.70 -21.77 -10.43
C GLU A 370 15.37 -22.37 -9.94
N ILE A 371 15.07 -22.30 -8.65
CA ILE A 371 13.78 -22.72 -8.09
C ILE A 371 12.61 -21.91 -8.68
N GLY A 372 12.82 -20.62 -8.98
CA GLY A 372 11.84 -19.76 -9.63
C GLY A 372 11.56 -20.20 -11.08
N ILE A 373 12.59 -20.55 -11.82
CA ILE A 373 12.49 -21.00 -13.21
C ILE A 373 11.80 -22.36 -13.28
N GLU A 374 12.21 -23.32 -12.45
CA GLU A 374 11.56 -24.64 -12.35
C GLU A 374 10.07 -24.54 -12.01
N ARG A 375 9.70 -23.60 -11.15
CA ARG A 375 8.28 -23.34 -10.80
C ARG A 375 7.49 -22.78 -11.99
N ILE A 376 8.06 -21.85 -12.73
CA ILE A 376 7.43 -21.26 -13.93
C ILE A 376 7.26 -22.33 -15.00
N GLU A 377 8.24 -23.21 -15.21
CA GLU A 377 8.16 -24.32 -16.15
C GLU A 377 7.11 -25.36 -15.73
N ALA A 378 7.03 -25.66 -14.44
CA ALA A 378 6.01 -26.56 -13.90
C ALA A 378 4.59 -25.99 -14.02
N ASP A 379 4.41 -24.69 -13.79
CA ASP A 379 3.11 -24.00 -13.95
C ASP A 379 2.72 -23.93 -15.44
N ARG A 380 3.66 -23.73 -16.33
CA ARG A 380 3.43 -23.76 -17.80
C ARG A 380 2.99 -25.15 -18.28
N ALA A 381 3.67 -26.20 -17.82
CA ALA A 381 3.30 -27.56 -18.14
C ALA A 381 1.92 -27.95 -17.58
N ARG A 382 1.53 -27.35 -16.45
CA ARG A 382 0.20 -27.52 -15.86
C ARG A 382 -0.89 -26.81 -16.68
N LEU A 383 -0.62 -25.61 -17.18
CA LEU A 383 -1.54 -24.88 -18.06
C LEU A 383 -1.75 -25.61 -19.38
N GLU A 384 -0.69 -26.10 -20.01
CA GLU A 384 -0.79 -26.89 -21.25
C GLU A 384 -1.65 -28.16 -21.08
N LYS A 385 -1.55 -28.81 -19.91
CA LYS A 385 -2.42 -29.97 -19.58
C LYS A 385 -3.88 -29.58 -19.37
N LEU A 386 -4.16 -28.42 -18.79
CA LEU A 386 -5.51 -27.92 -18.61
C LEU A 386 -6.15 -27.55 -19.95
N GLU A 387 -5.42 -26.85 -20.84
CA GLU A 387 -5.88 -26.51 -22.18
C GLU A 387 -6.12 -27.77 -23.05
N ALA A 388 -5.28 -28.80 -22.89
CA ALA A 388 -5.47 -30.07 -23.57
C ALA A 388 -6.73 -30.83 -23.04
N ALA A 389 -7.00 -30.74 -21.74
CA ALA A 389 -8.18 -31.34 -21.13
C ALA A 389 -9.47 -30.61 -21.55
N GLU A 390 -9.43 -29.29 -21.66
CA GLU A 390 -10.56 -28.48 -22.13
C GLU A 390 -10.92 -28.79 -23.57
N LYS A 391 -9.92 -28.92 -24.46
CA LYS A 391 -10.11 -29.36 -25.86
C LYS A 391 -10.68 -30.77 -26.02
N ILE A 392 -10.51 -31.62 -25.00
CA ILE A 392 -11.10 -32.98 -24.99
C ILE A 392 -12.56 -32.93 -24.53
N LEU A 393 -12.90 -32.01 -23.64
CA LEU A 393 -14.27 -31.79 -23.18
C LEU A 393 -15.14 -31.18 -24.27
N ASP A 394 -14.63 -30.15 -24.97
CA ASP A 394 -15.33 -29.51 -26.10
C ASP A 394 -15.64 -30.51 -27.26
N LYS A 395 -14.78 -31.52 -27.46
CA LYS A 395 -14.99 -32.55 -28.48
C LYS A 395 -16.00 -33.65 -28.07
N LYS A 396 -16.49 -33.61 -26.85
CA LYS A 396 -17.51 -34.58 -26.37
C LYS A 396 -18.91 -33.98 -26.32
N GLU A 397 -19.04 -32.69 -26.55
CA GLU A 397 -20.32 -31.99 -26.64
C GLU A 397 -20.82 -31.78 -28.09
N ASP A 398 -19.99 -32.07 -29.11
CA ASP A 398 -20.38 -32.25 -30.53
C ASP A 398 -20.56 -33.73 -30.85
#